data_9f27ef28615023764b7a3fde663fda24
#
_entry.id   9f27ef28615023764b7a3fde663fda24
#
_cell.length_a   1.000
_cell.length_b   1.000
_cell.length_c   1.000
_cell.angle_alpha   90.00
_cell.angle_beta   90.00
_cell.angle_gamma   90.00
#
_symmetry.space_group_name_H-M   'P 1'
#
loop_
_entity.id
_entity.type
_entity.pdbx_description
1 polymer ?
#
loop_
_entity_poly.entity_id
_entity_poly.type
_entity_poly.pdbx_seq_one_letter_code
_entity_poly.pdbx_strand_id
1 'polypeptide(L)'
;MIFLPSCGKKVKKESVTPLRPNGIVSASYNDTDYSARINYAETGVMAVEMLSPIKGIEISVDDSGCRLGYDGMEIDCTTEQTESLCPFIRLYSVLKTVCYTVPESARTSGKNYILKYRTPETECTAISDKKDGKIREIEADKIKFIFQ
;
A
#
# COMPACT_ATOMS: atom_id res chain seq x y z
N MET A 1 -33.62 3.12 -1.26
CA MET A 1 -32.86 3.28 -1.11
C MET A 1 -32.14 3.75 -0.77
N ILE A 2 -31.98 3.74 -0.33
CA ILE A 2 -31.34 4.25 0.03
C ILE A 2 -30.18 4.37 0.02
N PHE A 3 -29.76 4.75 -0.03
CA PHE A 3 -28.71 5.04 -0.20
C PHE A 3 -27.80 5.20 0.25
N LEU A 4 -27.56 4.82 0.23
CA LEU A 4 -26.53 4.98 0.74
C LEU A 4 -25.75 6.03 0.59
N PRO A 5 -25.94 6.65 1.10
CA PRO A 5 -25.36 7.86 1.17
C PRO A 5 -23.92 8.08 1.08
N SER A 6 -23.26 7.50 1.65
CA SER A 6 -21.88 7.58 1.56
C SER A 6 -21.36 7.39 0.21
N CYS A 7 -22.24 7.27 -0.67
CA CYS A 7 -21.87 6.80 -1.96
C CYS A 7 -21.02 7.73 -2.75
N GLY A 8 -21.06 8.99 -2.58
CA GLY A 8 -20.28 9.87 -3.41
C GLY A 8 -20.57 9.74 -4.90
N LYS A 9 -20.00 10.58 -5.71
CA LYS A 9 -20.20 10.56 -7.15
C LYS A 9 -19.18 9.64 -7.82
N LYS A 10 -19.62 8.96 -8.88
CA LYS A 10 -18.70 8.24 -9.76
C LYS A 10 -17.77 9.23 -10.44
N VAL A 11 -16.54 8.81 -10.64
CA VAL A 11 -15.48 9.61 -11.24
C VAL A 11 -14.93 8.83 -12.44
N LYS A 12 -14.51 9.54 -13.48
CA LYS A 12 -13.81 8.91 -14.58
C LYS A 12 -12.49 8.34 -14.03
N LYS A 13 -12.26 7.06 -14.29
CA LYS A 13 -11.10 6.34 -13.76
C LYS A 13 -9.78 6.99 -14.18
N GLU A 14 -9.74 7.52 -15.38
CA GLU A 14 -8.55 8.14 -15.96
C GLU A 14 -8.29 9.54 -15.42
N SER A 15 -9.27 10.16 -14.76
CA SER A 15 -9.13 11.52 -14.23
C SER A 15 -8.72 11.55 -12.77
N VAL A 16 -8.44 10.39 -12.18
CA VAL A 16 -8.01 10.32 -10.79
C VAL A 16 -6.61 10.89 -10.63
N THR A 17 -6.43 11.75 -9.62
CA THR A 17 -5.11 12.30 -9.32
C THR A 17 -4.11 11.18 -9.06
N PRO A 18 -2.91 11.22 -9.69
CA PRO A 18 -1.90 10.19 -9.47
C PRO A 18 -1.60 9.99 -7.98
N LEU A 19 -1.49 8.72 -7.57
CA LEU A 19 -1.34 8.37 -6.17
C LEU A 19 0.10 8.52 -5.68
N ARG A 20 0.24 8.92 -4.44
CA ARG A 20 1.52 9.15 -3.79
C ARG A 20 1.63 8.22 -2.59
N PRO A 21 2.42 7.15 -2.70
CA PRO A 21 2.44 6.08 -1.69
C PRO A 21 3.41 6.28 -0.53
N ASN A 22 4.25 7.32 -0.59
CA ASN A 22 5.32 7.46 0.40
C ASN A 22 4.80 8.00 1.73
N GLY A 23 5.37 7.54 2.83
CA GLY A 23 5.04 8.02 4.16
C GLY A 23 5.17 6.95 5.22
N ILE A 24 4.67 7.24 6.41
CA ILE A 24 4.64 6.29 7.51
C ILE A 24 3.33 5.52 7.43
N VAL A 25 3.44 4.20 7.46
CA VAL A 25 2.30 3.29 7.31
C VAL A 25 2.21 2.39 8.52
N SER A 26 1.01 2.19 9.04
CA SER A 26 0.76 1.24 10.11
C SER A 26 -0.20 0.17 9.65
N ALA A 27 -0.05 -1.04 10.20
CA ALA A 27 -0.91 -2.18 9.89
C ALA A 27 -0.90 -3.17 11.05
N SER A 28 -2.02 -3.85 11.24
CA SER A 28 -2.10 -4.96 12.19
C SER A 28 -2.12 -6.27 11.42
N TYR A 29 -1.31 -7.21 11.81
CA TYR A 29 -1.17 -8.50 11.15
C TYR A 29 -0.77 -9.57 12.17
N ASN A 30 -1.52 -10.69 12.21
CA ASN A 30 -1.28 -11.77 13.16
C ASN A 30 -1.16 -11.28 14.62
N ASP A 31 -2.10 -10.43 15.03
CA ASP A 31 -2.18 -9.85 16.37
C ASP A 31 -1.00 -8.97 16.77
N THR A 32 -0.20 -8.55 15.81
CA THR A 32 0.92 -7.64 16.02
C THR A 32 0.68 -6.33 15.26
N ASP A 33 0.96 -5.22 15.90
CA ASP A 33 0.90 -3.91 15.27
C ASP A 33 2.27 -3.55 14.71
N TYR A 34 2.28 -3.19 13.44
CA TYR A 34 3.48 -2.82 12.71
C TYR A 34 3.41 -1.37 12.27
N SER A 35 4.54 -0.70 12.26
CA SER A 35 4.65 0.58 11.56
C SER A 35 6.00 0.65 10.84
N ALA A 36 6.02 1.36 9.72
CA ALA A 36 7.22 1.46 8.89
C ALA A 36 7.16 2.74 8.07
N ARG A 37 8.34 3.21 7.66
CA ARG A 37 8.43 4.27 6.68
C ARG A 37 8.60 3.62 5.31
N ILE A 38 7.72 3.98 4.39
CA ILE A 38 7.69 3.41 3.04
C ILE A 38 8.16 4.45 2.04
N ASN A 39 9.05 4.06 1.16
CA ASN A 39 9.48 4.86 0.03
C ASN A 39 9.42 4.01 -1.22
N TYR A 40 8.46 4.30 -2.09
CA TYR A 40 8.27 3.59 -3.35
C TYR A 40 8.86 4.46 -4.47
N ALA A 41 9.99 4.03 -5.00
CA ALA A 41 10.70 4.79 -6.03
C ALA A 41 10.12 4.54 -7.42
N GLU A 42 10.26 5.52 -8.31
CA GLU A 42 9.84 5.39 -9.70
C GLU A 42 10.53 4.23 -10.42
N THR A 43 11.70 3.83 -9.93
CA THR A 43 12.43 2.68 -10.47
C THR A 43 11.76 1.34 -10.19
N GLY A 44 10.70 1.33 -9.36
CA GLY A 44 10.00 0.11 -8.99
C GLY A 44 10.55 -0.59 -7.77
N VAL A 45 11.44 0.05 -7.03
CA VAL A 45 11.96 -0.49 -5.78
C VAL A 45 11.21 0.14 -4.62
N MET A 46 10.73 -0.68 -3.69
CA MET A 46 10.13 -0.20 -2.45
C MET A 46 11.10 -0.41 -1.30
N ALA A 47 11.44 0.68 -0.62
CA ALA A 47 12.24 0.63 0.58
C ALA A 47 11.34 0.75 1.80
N VAL A 48 11.56 -0.13 2.77
CA VAL A 48 10.79 -0.18 4.03
C VAL A 48 11.78 -0.06 5.19
N GLU A 49 11.57 0.95 6.01
CA GLU A 49 12.32 1.07 7.26
C GLU A 49 11.35 0.76 8.40
N MET A 50 11.56 -0.36 9.07
CA MET A 50 10.69 -0.76 10.18
C MET A 50 10.87 0.17 11.37
N LEU A 51 9.76 0.63 11.93
CA LEU A 51 9.75 1.50 13.11
C LEU A 51 9.24 0.74 14.33
N SER A 52 8.35 -0.22 14.13
CA SER A 52 7.74 -1.00 15.21
C SER A 52 7.29 -2.36 14.63
N PRO A 53 7.40 -3.46 15.34
CA PRO A 53 7.85 -3.61 16.73
C PRO A 53 9.38 -3.60 16.89
N ILE A 54 10.13 -3.81 15.81
CA ILE A 54 11.60 -3.79 15.87
C ILE A 54 12.10 -2.68 14.97
N LYS A 55 12.69 -1.68 15.56
CA LYS A 55 13.24 -0.54 14.83
C LYS A 55 14.58 -0.90 14.19
N GLY A 56 14.80 -0.40 12.98
CA GLY A 56 16.09 -0.51 12.31
C GLY A 56 16.20 -1.64 11.30
N ILE A 57 15.17 -2.47 11.15
CA ILE A 57 15.16 -3.44 10.06
C ILE A 57 14.84 -2.68 8.78
N GLU A 58 15.67 -2.85 7.76
CA GLU A 58 15.45 -2.27 6.45
C GLU A 58 15.13 -3.37 5.45
N ILE A 59 14.10 -3.16 4.63
CA ILE A 59 13.69 -4.12 3.62
C ILE A 59 13.65 -3.39 2.29
N SER A 60 14.24 -4.00 1.27
CA SER A 60 14.17 -3.51 -0.10
C SER A 60 13.48 -4.56 -0.94
N VAL A 61 12.43 -4.19 -1.66
CA VAL A 61 11.61 -5.11 -2.45
C VAL A 61 11.53 -4.62 -3.88
N ASP A 62 11.73 -5.51 -4.83
CA ASP A 62 11.49 -5.26 -6.25
C ASP A 62 10.99 -6.55 -6.91
N ASP A 63 10.86 -6.54 -8.24
CA ASP A 63 10.33 -7.69 -8.97
C ASP A 63 11.25 -8.92 -8.89
N SER A 64 12.52 -8.75 -8.53
CA SER A 64 13.46 -9.86 -8.45
C SER A 64 13.49 -10.51 -7.07
N GLY A 65 12.91 -9.88 -6.06
CA GLY A 65 12.88 -10.42 -4.70
C GLY A 65 13.01 -9.34 -3.64
N CYS A 66 13.49 -9.73 -2.47
CA CYS A 66 13.69 -8.77 -1.39
C CYS A 66 15.04 -8.98 -0.70
N ARG A 67 15.48 -7.92 -0.06
CA ARG A 67 16.71 -7.90 0.73
C ARG A 67 16.38 -7.34 2.11
N LEU A 68 16.83 -8.02 3.15
CA LEU A 68 16.66 -7.61 4.54
C LEU A 68 18.00 -7.14 5.09
N GLY A 69 18.01 -6.01 5.75
CA GLY A 69 19.20 -5.49 6.42
C GLY A 69 18.90 -5.18 7.88
N TYR A 70 19.81 -5.51 8.75
CA TYR A 70 19.71 -5.19 10.16
C TYR A 70 21.11 -5.19 10.78
N ASP A 71 21.46 -4.10 11.44
CA ASP A 71 22.74 -3.96 12.16
C ASP A 71 23.96 -4.33 11.29
N GLY A 72 23.96 -3.86 10.04
CA GLY A 72 25.07 -4.10 9.12
C GLY A 72 25.05 -5.45 8.41
N MET A 73 24.13 -6.33 8.76
CA MET A 73 23.98 -7.62 8.07
C MET A 73 22.91 -7.52 7.01
N GLU A 74 23.13 -8.19 5.87
CA GLU A 74 22.15 -8.24 4.80
C GLU A 74 21.88 -9.68 4.39
N ILE A 75 20.62 -9.97 4.08
CA ILE A 75 20.18 -11.29 3.63
C ILE A 75 19.29 -11.10 2.42
N ASP A 76 19.58 -11.84 1.34
CA ASP A 76 18.66 -11.93 0.22
C ASP A 76 17.67 -13.06 0.48
N CYS A 77 16.40 -12.81 0.20
CA CYS A 77 15.37 -13.82 0.39
C CYS A 77 14.29 -13.64 -0.67
N THR A 78 13.45 -14.64 -0.83
CA THR A 78 12.32 -14.52 -1.74
C THR A 78 11.19 -13.77 -1.05
N THR A 79 10.36 -13.09 -1.84
CA THR A 79 9.17 -12.44 -1.31
C THR A 79 8.25 -13.43 -0.63
N GLU A 80 8.13 -14.65 -1.16
CA GLU A 80 7.31 -15.71 -0.56
C GLU A 80 7.74 -16.06 0.86
N GLN A 81 9.05 -16.12 1.10
CA GLN A 81 9.58 -16.44 2.41
C GLN A 81 9.29 -15.37 3.45
N THR A 82 9.19 -14.12 3.01
CA THR A 82 9.07 -12.97 3.91
C THR A 82 7.66 -12.44 4.03
N GLU A 83 6.79 -12.68 3.06
CA GLU A 83 5.39 -12.21 3.11
C GLU A 83 4.64 -12.65 4.36
N SER A 84 4.93 -13.85 4.83
CA SER A 84 4.26 -14.37 6.03
C SER A 84 4.78 -13.73 7.32
N LEU A 85 5.90 -13.03 7.24
CA LEU A 85 6.55 -12.44 8.43
C LEU A 85 6.30 -10.95 8.57
N CYS A 86 5.98 -10.27 7.48
CA CYS A 86 5.86 -8.82 7.49
C CYS A 86 4.79 -8.35 6.50
N PRO A 87 3.78 -7.59 6.95
CA PRO A 87 2.72 -7.15 6.07
C PRO A 87 3.19 -6.18 4.98
N PHE A 88 4.28 -5.47 5.19
CA PHE A 88 4.76 -4.47 4.24
C PHE A 88 5.38 -5.08 2.98
N ILE A 89 5.83 -6.31 3.04
CA ILE A 89 6.28 -7.04 1.84
C ILE A 89 5.10 -7.20 0.88
N ARG A 90 3.94 -7.56 1.44
CA ARG A 90 2.71 -7.72 0.66
C ARG A 90 2.24 -6.40 0.08
N LEU A 91 2.50 -5.31 0.77
CA LEU A 91 2.14 -3.98 0.32
C LEU A 91 2.82 -3.62 -1.01
N TYR A 92 3.98 -4.21 -1.31
CA TYR A 92 4.70 -3.93 -2.56
C TYR A 92 3.83 -4.23 -3.79
N SER A 93 3.26 -5.42 -3.87
CA SER A 93 2.42 -5.79 -5.02
C SER A 93 1.15 -4.96 -5.08
N VAL A 94 0.60 -4.61 -3.91
CA VAL A 94 -0.58 -3.77 -3.82
C VAL A 94 -0.28 -2.36 -4.32
N LEU A 95 0.83 -1.76 -3.90
CA LEU A 95 1.22 -0.42 -4.36
C LEU A 95 1.53 -0.42 -5.87
N LYS A 96 2.12 -1.49 -6.36
CA LYS A 96 2.38 -1.63 -7.78
C LYS A 96 1.07 -1.58 -8.58
N THR A 97 0.05 -2.26 -8.10
CA THR A 97 -1.28 -2.23 -8.71
C THR A 97 -1.91 -0.84 -8.61
N VAL A 98 -1.92 -0.27 -7.43
CA VAL A 98 -2.59 1.01 -7.16
C VAL A 98 -1.93 2.17 -7.92
N CYS A 99 -0.61 2.17 -8.05
CA CYS A 99 0.10 3.27 -8.68
C CYS A 99 0.19 3.17 -10.20
N TYR A 100 0.10 1.96 -10.75
CA TYR A 100 0.36 1.75 -12.18
C TYR A 100 -0.80 1.16 -12.99
N THR A 101 -1.93 0.89 -12.38
CA THR A 101 -3.10 0.40 -13.11
C THR A 101 -4.28 1.33 -12.89
N VAL A 102 -5.25 1.25 -13.81
CA VAL A 102 -6.50 2.01 -13.71
C VAL A 102 -7.43 1.26 -12.76
N PRO A 103 -8.08 1.94 -11.82
CA PRO A 103 -9.01 1.26 -10.92
C PRO A 103 -10.22 0.70 -11.67
N GLU A 104 -10.79 -0.37 -11.15
CA GLU A 104 -12.03 -0.94 -11.67
C GLU A 104 -13.19 0.02 -11.45
N SER A 105 -13.23 0.71 -10.31
CA SER A 105 -14.20 1.74 -10.03
C SER A 105 -13.58 2.86 -9.21
N ALA A 106 -14.10 4.07 -9.39
CA ALA A 106 -13.67 5.25 -8.68
C ALA A 106 -14.89 6.09 -8.30
N ARG A 107 -14.90 6.58 -7.06
CA ARG A 107 -15.94 7.49 -6.59
C ARG A 107 -15.33 8.47 -5.60
N THR A 108 -16.05 9.55 -5.32
CA THR A 108 -15.60 10.55 -4.35
C THR A 108 -16.31 10.37 -3.03
N SER A 109 -15.62 10.72 -1.94
CA SER A 109 -16.20 10.79 -0.62
C SER A 109 -15.53 11.94 0.12
N GLY A 110 -16.21 13.06 0.23
CA GLY A 110 -15.64 14.27 0.82
C GLY A 110 -14.40 14.72 0.06
N LYS A 111 -13.27 14.76 0.73
CA LYS A 111 -11.99 15.19 0.16
C LYS A 111 -11.23 14.04 -0.50
N ASN A 112 -11.79 12.84 -0.48
CA ASN A 112 -11.07 11.65 -0.91
C ASN A 112 -11.70 10.99 -2.13
N TYR A 113 -10.87 10.24 -2.86
CA TYR A 113 -11.34 9.21 -3.78
C TYR A 113 -11.43 7.89 -3.03
N ILE A 114 -12.39 7.06 -3.40
CA ILE A 114 -12.44 5.65 -3.01
C ILE A 114 -12.26 4.86 -4.30
N LEU A 115 -11.17 4.12 -4.37
CA LEU A 115 -10.73 3.44 -5.59
C LEU A 115 -10.69 1.94 -5.36
N LYS A 116 -11.34 1.19 -6.23
CA LYS A 116 -11.30 -0.27 -6.18
C LYS A 116 -10.46 -0.79 -7.33
N TYR A 117 -9.55 -1.69 -7.02
CA TYR A 117 -8.67 -2.32 -7.98
C TYR A 117 -8.90 -3.83 -7.97
N ARG A 118 -8.93 -4.41 -9.14
CA ARG A 118 -9.03 -5.87 -9.28
C ARG A 118 -8.15 -6.31 -10.43
N THR A 119 -7.16 -7.13 -10.11
CA THR A 119 -6.32 -7.81 -11.09
C THR A 119 -6.35 -9.29 -10.76
N PRO A 120 -5.82 -10.18 -11.65
CA PRO A 120 -5.76 -11.61 -11.31
C PRO A 120 -5.03 -11.90 -9.99
N GLU A 121 -4.04 -11.08 -9.64
CA GLU A 121 -3.23 -11.29 -8.44
C GLU A 121 -3.68 -10.50 -7.23
N THR A 122 -4.40 -9.40 -7.43
CA THR A 122 -4.66 -8.45 -6.34
C THR A 122 -6.07 -7.87 -6.42
N GLU A 123 -6.75 -7.85 -5.28
CA GLU A 123 -7.98 -7.12 -5.12
C GLU A 123 -7.83 -6.24 -3.90
N CYS A 124 -8.00 -4.93 -4.08
CA CYS A 124 -7.81 -3.99 -2.99
C CYS A 124 -8.65 -2.73 -3.16
N THR A 125 -8.80 -2.00 -2.06
CA THR A 125 -9.47 -0.70 -2.04
C THR A 125 -8.49 0.32 -1.50
N ALA A 126 -8.34 1.45 -2.19
CA ALA A 126 -7.49 2.53 -1.76
C ALA A 126 -8.32 3.80 -1.55
N ILE A 127 -7.97 4.55 -0.51
CA ILE A 127 -8.54 5.87 -0.26
C ILE A 127 -7.40 6.86 -0.40
N SER A 128 -7.57 7.85 -1.29
CA SER A 128 -6.54 8.85 -1.54
C SER A 128 -7.15 10.26 -1.51
N ASP A 129 -6.31 11.24 -1.21
CA ASP A 129 -6.71 12.64 -1.21
C ASP A 129 -6.89 13.11 -2.66
N LYS A 130 -8.01 13.77 -2.95
CA LYS A 130 -8.31 14.25 -4.31
C LYS A 130 -7.36 15.33 -4.78
N LYS A 131 -6.83 16.11 -3.87
CA LYS A 131 -6.03 17.27 -4.21
C LYS A 131 -4.58 16.91 -4.55
N ASP A 132 -3.95 16.12 -3.71
CA ASP A 132 -2.52 15.82 -3.86
C ASP A 132 -2.21 14.35 -4.18
N GLY A 133 -3.21 13.48 -4.16
CA GLY A 133 -3.03 12.07 -4.45
C GLY A 133 -2.42 11.27 -3.30
N LYS A 134 -2.26 11.87 -2.13
CA LYS A 134 -1.69 11.15 -0.99
C LYS A 134 -2.61 10.00 -0.58
N ILE A 135 -2.04 8.81 -0.48
CA ILE A 135 -2.79 7.64 -0.04
C ILE A 135 -3.06 7.77 1.45
N ARG A 136 -4.31 7.54 1.86
CA ARG A 136 -4.72 7.57 3.27
C ARG A 136 -4.84 6.18 3.84
N GLU A 137 -5.36 5.25 3.04
CA GLU A 137 -5.64 3.91 3.50
C GLU A 137 -5.67 2.95 2.32
N ILE A 138 -5.18 1.74 2.53
CA ILE A 138 -5.34 0.63 1.58
C ILE A 138 -5.79 -0.58 2.36
N GLU A 139 -6.81 -1.26 1.86
CA GLU A 139 -7.23 -2.55 2.41
C GLU A 139 -7.05 -3.62 1.35
N ALA A 140 -6.28 -4.65 1.67
CA ALA A 140 -6.01 -5.77 0.79
C ALA A 140 -5.82 -7.03 1.64
N ASP A 141 -6.41 -8.15 1.23
CA ASP A 141 -6.27 -9.45 1.92
C ASP A 141 -6.58 -9.37 3.41
N LYS A 142 -7.60 -8.58 3.76
CA LYS A 142 -8.04 -8.35 5.15
C LYS A 142 -7.02 -7.59 6.00
N ILE A 143 -6.00 -7.03 5.40
CA ILE A 143 -5.04 -6.16 6.08
C ILE A 143 -5.37 -4.72 5.71
N LYS A 144 -5.46 -3.87 6.73
CA LYS A 144 -5.68 -2.44 6.52
C LYS A 144 -4.39 -1.70 6.78
N PHE A 145 -3.89 -1.01 5.75
CA PHE A 145 -2.69 -0.18 5.83
C PHE A 145 -3.14 1.28 5.97
N ILE A 146 -2.73 1.92 7.07
CA ILE A 146 -3.08 3.32 7.34
C ILE A 146 -1.85 4.17 7.09
N PHE A 147 -1.97 5.13 6.18
CA PHE A 147 -0.88 6.05 5.82
C PHE A 147 -1.04 7.35 6.56
N GLN A 148 0.03 7.84 7.11
CA GLN A 148 0.06 9.13 7.82
C GLN A 148 0.65 10.24 6.96
#